data_ef948e1a425d241886a197f4a5aa73b8
#
_entry.id   ef948e1a425d241886a197f4a5aa73b8
#
_cell.length_a   1.000
_cell.length_b   1.000
_cell.length_c   1.000
_cell.angle_alpha   90.00
_cell.angle_beta   90.00
_cell.angle_gamma   90.00
#
_symmetry.space_group_name_H-M   'P 1'
#
loop_
_entity.id
_entity.type
_entity.pdbx_description
1 polymer ?
#
loop_
_entity_poly.entity_id
_entity_poly.type
_entity_poly.pdbx_seq_one_letter_code
_entity_poly.pdbx_strand_id
1 'polypeptide(L)'
;MAYRGFFIPLQVYQNLHLSMRENLNWGSFSEQYHLKNDKYVQDVALLQRLQKTDCYPVILYPKLLCEQLSKKFVIGSIGVGKDKSHIFLHDFLNAAKQLNIKGDEWQFLIHPFDPKDAAVPQMTNIPTEKTESYKTHNWGCLILILIMAVLFTLPAFFISPEDPGLGVIVAILWIPFILLMAHKMDIGKSETKVRTRKLTQYEIDQLRQEALKKYQYNLEAYRKLRTEYDGKKIEFNKRLDSQAKLLDRHSNLIVSSIFKRCLITYHQIQDNNKPPQRGAFENNLFYALMKEFSSYTKIDKILGPYSPDLVLSNGCSCPIDIEIDEPYDFQTKKEIHYIGCGDEERNKFFVQNDWFVLRFSENQIKNHLSECVDIVKALIHFIECGDTSKLNEIEGIIVQIQEPRWSKEKSRMLAIENYRTRQY
;
A
#
# COMPACT_ATOMS: atom_id res chain seq x y z
N MET A 1 -2.79 6.83 -19.32
CA MET A 1 -1.52 6.20 -18.92
C MET A 1 -1.84 4.88 -18.26
N ALA A 2 -1.21 3.79 -18.65
CA ALA A 2 -1.38 2.52 -17.97
C ALA A 2 -0.41 2.47 -16.79
N TYR A 3 -0.93 2.43 -15.57
CA TYR A 3 -0.14 2.19 -14.38
C TYR A 3 0.01 0.69 -14.17
N ARG A 4 1.23 0.24 -13.89
CA ARG A 4 1.48 -1.13 -13.44
C ARG A 4 1.90 -1.08 -11.98
N GLY A 5 1.12 -1.72 -11.10
CA GLY A 5 1.51 -1.95 -9.72
C GLY A 5 2.24 -3.28 -9.60
N PHE A 6 3.22 -3.37 -8.71
CA PHE A 6 3.94 -4.60 -8.39
C PHE A 6 4.43 -4.57 -6.95
N PHE A 7 4.65 -5.77 -6.43
CA PHE A 7 5.18 -5.96 -5.09
C PHE A 7 6.67 -6.27 -5.19
N ILE A 8 7.47 -5.55 -4.43
CA ILE A 8 8.92 -5.73 -4.44
C ILE A 8 9.39 -6.08 -3.04
N PRO A 9 10.03 -7.23 -2.83
CA PRO A 9 10.77 -7.49 -1.61
C PRO A 9 11.83 -6.41 -1.39
N LEU A 10 12.04 -5.99 -0.13
CA LEU A 10 12.95 -4.89 0.20
C LEU A 10 14.35 -5.09 -0.39
N GLN A 11 14.88 -6.32 -0.36
CA GLN A 11 16.20 -6.62 -0.92
C GLN A 11 16.26 -6.38 -2.42
N VAL A 12 15.20 -6.70 -3.17
CA VAL A 12 15.13 -6.41 -4.61
C VAL A 12 15.09 -4.91 -4.83
N TYR A 13 14.29 -4.19 -4.05
CA TYR A 13 14.22 -2.73 -4.13
C TYR A 13 15.58 -2.07 -3.89
N GLN A 14 16.33 -2.53 -2.90
CA GLN A 14 17.66 -2.00 -2.60
C GLN A 14 18.66 -2.20 -3.73
N ASN A 15 18.48 -3.25 -4.55
CA ASN A 15 19.31 -3.55 -5.71
C ASN A 15 18.82 -2.93 -7.03
N LEU A 16 17.66 -2.26 -7.02
CA LEU A 16 17.21 -1.52 -8.21
C LEU A 16 18.08 -0.28 -8.43
N HIS A 17 18.31 0.04 -9.71
CA HIS A 17 19.01 1.26 -10.08
C HIS A 17 18.34 2.52 -9.51
N LEU A 18 19.10 3.51 -9.09
CA LEU A 18 18.62 4.71 -8.40
C LEU A 18 17.51 5.43 -9.21
N SER A 19 17.71 5.59 -10.52
CA SER A 19 16.72 6.23 -11.40
C SER A 19 15.37 5.51 -11.45
N MET A 20 15.36 4.21 -11.18
CA MET A 20 14.10 3.45 -11.12
C MET A 20 13.40 3.64 -9.79
N ARG A 21 14.16 3.74 -8.68
CA ARG A 21 13.62 4.00 -7.35
C ARG A 21 12.96 5.37 -7.24
N GLU A 22 13.52 6.39 -7.87
CA GLU A 22 13.00 7.76 -7.86
C GLU A 22 11.68 7.92 -8.62
N ASN A 23 11.41 7.05 -9.60
CA ASN A 23 10.21 7.08 -10.42
C ASN A 23 9.06 6.20 -9.87
N LEU A 24 9.22 5.64 -8.67
CA LEU A 24 8.23 4.77 -8.04
C LEU A 24 7.41 5.54 -7.01
N ASN A 25 6.08 5.44 -7.13
CA ASN A 25 5.18 5.84 -6.05
C ASN A 25 5.05 4.68 -5.07
N TRP A 26 5.47 4.92 -3.83
CA TRP A 26 5.48 3.92 -2.77
C TRP A 26 4.27 4.06 -1.87
N GLY A 27 3.69 2.93 -1.47
CA GLY A 27 2.62 2.86 -0.51
C GLY A 27 2.68 1.55 0.27
N SER A 28 1.90 1.41 1.33
CA SER A 28 1.75 0.13 2.00
C SER A 28 0.94 -0.83 1.11
N PHE A 29 1.24 -2.12 1.23
CA PHE A 29 0.55 -3.17 0.48
C PHE A 29 -0.96 -3.16 0.74
N SER A 30 -1.38 -2.97 1.99
CA SER A 30 -2.76 -2.91 2.42
C SER A 30 -3.53 -1.70 1.88
N GLU A 31 -2.88 -0.54 1.79
CA GLU A 31 -3.52 0.70 1.38
C GLU A 31 -3.86 0.71 -0.10
N GLN A 32 -2.98 0.18 -0.95
CA GLN A 32 -3.16 0.25 -2.40
C GLN A 32 -4.01 -0.89 -2.98
N TYR A 33 -4.06 -2.06 -2.33
CA TYR A 33 -4.64 -3.26 -2.94
C TYR A 33 -5.76 -3.89 -2.14
N HIS A 34 -6.11 -3.37 -0.97
CA HIS A 34 -7.21 -3.88 -0.10
C HIS A 34 -7.22 -5.41 0.01
N LEU A 35 -6.04 -6.03 0.08
CA LEU A 35 -5.96 -7.47 0.28
C LEU A 35 -6.55 -7.80 1.64
N LYS A 36 -7.65 -8.54 1.65
CA LYS A 36 -8.40 -8.91 2.87
C LYS A 36 -7.54 -9.65 3.90
N ASN A 37 -6.41 -10.20 3.49
CA ASN A 37 -5.46 -10.93 4.34
C ASN A 37 -4.05 -10.39 4.09
N ASP A 38 -3.80 -9.15 4.48
CA ASP A 38 -2.43 -8.65 4.52
C ASP A 38 -1.72 -9.26 5.73
N LYS A 39 -1.21 -10.48 5.53
CA LYS A 39 -0.49 -11.25 6.54
C LYS A 39 0.65 -10.44 7.16
N TYR A 40 1.29 -9.61 6.36
CA TYR A 40 2.39 -8.77 6.80
C TYR A 40 1.96 -7.74 7.87
N VAL A 41 0.85 -7.02 7.68
CA VAL A 41 0.33 -6.08 8.69
C VAL A 41 -0.11 -6.85 9.94
N GLN A 42 -0.73 -8.02 9.75
CA GLN A 42 -1.11 -8.90 10.86
C GLN A 42 0.09 -9.41 11.63
N ASP A 43 1.17 -9.82 10.94
CA ASP A 43 2.40 -10.29 11.57
C ASP A 43 3.08 -9.19 12.41
N VAL A 44 3.18 -7.96 11.91
CA VAL A 44 3.72 -6.83 12.66
C VAL A 44 2.87 -6.49 13.88
N ALA A 45 1.54 -6.45 13.71
CA ALA A 45 0.61 -6.20 14.82
C ALA A 45 0.69 -7.31 15.88
N LEU A 46 0.84 -8.57 15.46
CA LEU A 46 1.01 -9.71 16.35
C LEU A 46 2.31 -9.62 17.15
N LEU A 47 3.44 -9.32 16.49
CA LEU A 47 4.71 -9.08 17.18
C LEU A 47 4.60 -7.96 18.22
N GLN A 48 3.93 -6.86 17.88
CA GLN A 48 3.71 -5.75 18.81
C GLN A 48 2.86 -6.16 20.02
N ARG A 49 1.83 -7.00 19.80
CA ARG A 49 0.99 -7.51 20.91
C ARG A 49 1.73 -8.48 21.82
N LEU A 50 2.65 -9.27 21.27
CA LEU A 50 3.45 -10.22 22.04
C LEU A 50 4.55 -9.54 22.88
N GLN A 51 4.98 -8.33 22.50
CA GLN A 51 5.99 -7.55 23.24
C GLN A 51 5.42 -6.84 24.48
N LYS A 52 4.69 -7.56 25.32
CA LYS A 52 4.22 -7.04 26.59
C LYS A 52 5.32 -7.17 27.65
N THR A 53 5.56 -6.11 28.40
CA THR A 53 6.59 -6.08 29.45
C THR A 53 6.01 -5.97 30.87
N ASP A 54 4.69 -5.95 30.98
CA ASP A 54 3.93 -5.87 32.23
C ASP A 54 3.45 -7.23 32.76
N CYS A 55 3.51 -8.26 31.92
CA CYS A 55 3.09 -9.62 32.23
C CYS A 55 4.17 -10.64 31.81
N TYR A 56 4.25 -11.76 32.54
CA TYR A 56 5.00 -12.94 32.13
C TYR A 56 4.10 -13.86 31.25
N PRO A 57 4.70 -14.59 30.26
CA PRO A 57 6.10 -14.49 29.85
C PRO A 57 6.37 -13.19 29.10
N VAL A 58 7.57 -12.62 29.29
CA VAL A 58 8.05 -11.49 28.52
C VAL A 58 8.80 -12.01 27.30
N ILE A 59 8.42 -11.57 26.10
CA ILE A 59 9.12 -11.90 24.85
C ILE A 59 9.54 -10.61 24.17
N LEU A 60 10.86 -10.46 23.95
CA LEU A 60 11.40 -9.32 23.24
C LEU A 60 12.14 -9.80 22.00
N TYR A 61 11.99 -9.07 20.91
CA TYR A 61 12.53 -9.41 19.62
C TYR A 61 13.81 -8.64 19.32
N PRO A 62 14.74 -9.22 18.55
CA PRO A 62 15.94 -8.55 18.09
C PRO A 62 15.60 -7.23 17.41
N LYS A 63 16.41 -6.20 17.67
CA LYS A 63 16.21 -4.87 17.07
C LYS A 63 16.18 -4.95 15.53
N LEU A 64 17.09 -5.72 14.95
CA LEU A 64 17.17 -5.90 13.49
C LEU A 64 15.87 -6.47 12.92
N LEU A 65 15.23 -7.43 13.62
CA LEU A 65 13.95 -8.00 13.19
C LEU A 65 12.85 -6.92 13.16
N CYS A 66 12.71 -6.16 14.24
CA CYS A 66 11.69 -5.10 14.33
C CYS A 66 11.87 -4.04 13.25
N GLU A 67 13.10 -3.62 12.99
CA GLU A 67 13.42 -2.62 11.97
C GLU A 67 13.17 -3.15 10.54
N GLN A 68 13.46 -4.41 10.29
CA GLN A 68 13.35 -4.99 8.96
C GLN A 68 11.92 -5.47 8.64
N LEU A 69 11.17 -5.96 9.62
CA LEU A 69 9.78 -6.34 9.41
C LEU A 69 8.89 -5.17 9.01
N SER A 70 9.11 -4.00 9.57
CA SER A 70 8.37 -2.79 9.17
C SER A 70 8.61 -2.38 7.72
N LYS A 71 9.65 -2.91 7.06
CA LYS A 71 10.06 -2.60 5.69
C LYS A 71 10.13 -3.83 4.79
N LYS A 72 9.46 -4.90 5.15
CA LYS A 72 9.58 -6.22 4.50
C LYS A 72 9.24 -6.20 3.02
N PHE A 73 8.21 -5.47 2.64
CA PHE A 73 7.80 -5.28 1.26
C PHE A 73 7.53 -3.81 0.96
N VAL A 74 7.83 -3.43 -0.26
CA VAL A 74 7.50 -2.12 -0.81
C VAL A 74 6.59 -2.35 -2.01
N ILE A 75 5.54 -1.55 -2.11
CA ILE A 75 4.67 -1.55 -3.28
C ILE A 75 5.02 -0.34 -4.11
N GLY A 76 5.29 -0.57 -5.38
CA GLY A 76 5.54 0.50 -6.33
C GLY A 76 4.50 0.53 -7.43
N SER A 77 4.06 1.71 -7.81
CA SER A 77 3.32 1.93 -9.04
C SER A 77 4.10 2.85 -9.95
N ILE A 78 4.26 2.45 -11.21
CA ILE A 78 4.94 3.26 -12.21
C ILE A 78 3.93 3.69 -13.27
N GLY A 79 3.88 4.99 -13.53
CA GLY A 79 3.29 5.54 -14.74
C GLY A 79 4.27 5.40 -15.90
N VAL A 80 4.36 4.21 -16.51
CA VAL A 80 5.28 3.98 -17.64
C VAL A 80 4.48 3.98 -18.93
N GLY A 81 4.90 4.79 -19.90
CA GLY A 81 4.47 4.61 -21.29
C GLY A 81 4.80 3.19 -21.75
N LYS A 82 4.00 2.64 -22.68
CA LYS A 82 4.15 1.26 -23.17
C LYS A 82 5.61 0.87 -23.49
N ASP A 83 6.39 1.81 -23.97
CA ASP A 83 7.75 1.58 -24.48
C ASP A 83 8.83 1.41 -23.38
N LYS A 84 8.56 1.83 -22.14
CA LYS A 84 9.54 1.73 -21.05
C LYS A 84 9.28 0.58 -20.07
N SER A 85 8.14 -0.07 -20.16
CA SER A 85 7.75 -1.14 -19.22
C SER A 85 8.65 -2.39 -19.31
N HIS A 86 9.20 -2.70 -20.48
CA HIS A 86 10.10 -3.84 -20.69
C HIS A 86 11.49 -3.58 -20.13
N ILE A 87 11.99 -2.35 -20.18
CA ILE A 87 13.29 -1.98 -19.60
C ILE A 87 13.23 -2.17 -18.08
N PHE A 88 12.18 -1.66 -17.46
CA PHE A 88 11.98 -1.83 -16.03
C PHE A 88 11.88 -3.32 -15.63
N LEU A 89 11.12 -4.10 -16.37
CA LEU A 89 10.99 -5.53 -16.12
C LEU A 89 12.34 -6.25 -16.22
N HIS A 90 13.16 -5.91 -17.19
CA HIS A 90 14.48 -6.48 -17.37
C HIS A 90 15.39 -6.18 -16.16
N ASP A 91 15.46 -4.93 -15.72
CA ASP A 91 16.29 -4.54 -14.58
C ASP A 91 15.77 -5.17 -13.26
N PHE A 92 14.46 -5.25 -13.11
CA PHE A 92 13.83 -5.95 -12.01
C PHE A 92 14.19 -7.44 -11.97
N LEU A 93 14.14 -8.13 -13.11
CA LEU A 93 14.52 -9.53 -13.23
C LEU A 93 16.03 -9.74 -12.98
N ASN A 94 16.88 -8.80 -13.39
CA ASN A 94 18.31 -8.84 -13.10
C ASN A 94 18.60 -8.69 -11.60
N ALA A 95 17.96 -7.75 -10.94
CA ALA A 95 18.05 -7.60 -9.49
C ALA A 95 17.55 -8.87 -8.74
N ALA A 96 16.49 -9.50 -9.23
CA ALA A 96 15.97 -10.74 -8.69
C ALA A 96 16.94 -11.93 -8.88
N LYS A 97 17.59 -12.03 -10.03
CA LYS A 97 18.62 -13.04 -10.30
C LYS A 97 19.80 -12.95 -9.33
N GLN A 98 20.27 -11.73 -9.02
CA GLN A 98 21.36 -11.52 -8.05
C GLN A 98 21.00 -12.05 -6.65
N LEU A 99 19.71 -12.15 -6.33
CA LEU A 99 19.19 -12.69 -5.08
C LEU A 99 18.85 -14.18 -5.14
N ASN A 100 19.24 -14.87 -6.23
CA ASN A 100 18.92 -16.30 -6.46
C ASN A 100 17.42 -16.63 -6.50
N ILE A 101 16.58 -15.68 -6.90
CA ILE A 101 15.14 -15.88 -7.03
C ILE A 101 14.83 -16.30 -8.47
N LYS A 102 14.09 -17.40 -8.63
CA LYS A 102 13.76 -17.95 -9.96
C LYS A 102 12.89 -16.98 -10.76
N GLY A 103 13.24 -16.76 -12.04
CA GLY A 103 12.59 -15.78 -12.91
C GLY A 103 11.08 -15.98 -13.08
N ASP A 104 10.60 -17.21 -13.05
CA ASP A 104 9.17 -17.53 -13.18
C ASP A 104 8.36 -17.05 -11.97
N GLU A 105 8.95 -17.03 -10.80
CA GLU A 105 8.30 -16.56 -9.57
C GLU A 105 8.07 -15.04 -9.59
N TRP A 106 8.92 -14.29 -10.28
CA TRP A 106 8.83 -12.83 -10.36
C TRP A 106 7.80 -12.30 -11.35
N GLN A 107 7.40 -13.09 -12.33
CA GLN A 107 6.33 -12.71 -13.25
C GLN A 107 4.98 -12.51 -12.53
N PHE A 108 4.80 -13.19 -11.41
CA PHE A 108 3.60 -13.06 -10.57
C PHE A 108 3.60 -11.82 -9.68
N LEU A 109 4.75 -11.22 -9.43
CA LEU A 109 4.85 -9.99 -8.63
C LEU A 109 4.46 -8.73 -9.42
N ILE A 110 4.28 -8.84 -10.73
CA ILE A 110 3.81 -7.73 -11.57
C ILE A 110 2.29 -7.67 -11.47
N HIS A 111 1.79 -6.59 -10.89
CA HIS A 111 0.35 -6.36 -10.78
C HIS A 111 -0.26 -6.26 -12.19
N PRO A 112 -1.19 -7.14 -12.59
CA PRO A 112 -1.88 -7.00 -13.86
C PRO A 112 -2.73 -5.73 -13.85
N PHE A 113 -2.83 -5.08 -15.00
CA PHE A 113 -3.68 -3.91 -15.18
C PHE A 113 -5.13 -4.28 -14.85
N ASP A 114 -5.76 -3.56 -13.90
CA ASP A 114 -7.19 -3.69 -13.64
C ASP A 114 -7.96 -2.95 -14.73
N PRO A 115 -8.66 -3.66 -15.63
CA PRO A 115 -9.42 -3.00 -16.68
C PRO A 115 -10.56 -2.21 -16.06
N LYS A 116 -10.68 -0.94 -16.41
CA LYS A 116 -11.80 -0.12 -15.97
C LYS A 116 -13.10 -0.69 -16.55
N ASP A 117 -14.12 -0.75 -15.72
CA ASP A 117 -15.46 -1.14 -16.16
C ASP A 117 -15.97 -0.15 -17.24
N ALA A 118 -16.54 -0.68 -18.31
CA ALA A 118 -17.09 0.16 -19.34
C ALA A 118 -18.41 0.79 -18.85
N ALA A 119 -18.59 2.06 -19.13
CA ALA A 119 -19.84 2.73 -18.80
C ALA A 119 -21.02 2.11 -19.56
N VAL A 120 -22.10 1.86 -18.84
CA VAL A 120 -23.34 1.32 -19.44
C VAL A 120 -23.87 2.34 -20.45
N PRO A 121 -24.11 1.96 -21.72
CA PRO A 121 -24.66 2.85 -22.71
C PRO A 121 -26.05 3.36 -22.29
N GLN A 122 -26.29 4.64 -22.46
CA GLN A 122 -27.60 5.23 -22.22
C GLN A 122 -28.19 5.70 -23.56
N MET A 123 -29.51 5.60 -23.67
CA MET A 123 -30.20 6.12 -24.82
C MET A 123 -30.19 7.64 -24.81
N THR A 124 -29.78 8.26 -25.89
CA THR A 124 -29.76 9.72 -26.01
C THR A 124 -31.19 10.29 -25.99
N ASN A 125 -31.41 11.32 -25.21
CA ASN A 125 -32.68 12.05 -25.21
C ASN A 125 -32.91 12.66 -26.58
N ILE A 126 -34.11 12.49 -27.14
CA ILE A 126 -34.47 13.00 -28.44
C ILE A 126 -34.93 14.45 -28.23
N PRO A 127 -34.30 15.39 -28.90
CA PRO A 127 -34.73 16.79 -28.82
C PRO A 127 -36.11 16.97 -29.48
N THR A 128 -36.94 17.79 -28.89
CA THR A 128 -38.25 18.19 -29.46
C THR A 128 -38.13 19.43 -30.31
N GLU A 129 -36.99 20.08 -30.26
CA GLU A 129 -36.70 21.32 -30.95
C GLU A 129 -35.34 21.24 -31.63
N LYS A 130 -35.23 21.88 -32.79
CA LYS A 130 -34.01 21.98 -33.56
C LYS A 130 -33.63 23.46 -33.75
N THR A 131 -32.37 23.72 -33.48
CA THR A 131 -31.79 25.03 -33.66
C THR A 131 -31.14 25.08 -35.05
N GLU A 132 -31.65 25.98 -35.88
CA GLU A 132 -31.14 26.18 -37.25
C GLU A 132 -30.53 27.55 -37.36
N SER A 133 -29.33 27.60 -37.90
CA SER A 133 -28.69 28.88 -38.23
C SER A 133 -28.96 29.22 -39.68
N TYR A 134 -29.42 30.41 -39.93
CA TYR A 134 -29.60 30.92 -41.28
C TYR A 134 -28.94 32.27 -41.45
N LYS A 135 -28.42 32.50 -42.63
CA LYS A 135 -27.79 33.81 -42.96
C LYS A 135 -28.84 34.77 -43.46
N THR A 136 -28.99 35.87 -42.82
CA THR A 136 -29.81 37.00 -43.29
C THR A 136 -28.89 38.06 -43.88
N HIS A 137 -29.26 38.53 -45.06
CA HIS A 137 -28.60 39.68 -45.68
C HIS A 137 -29.48 40.91 -45.48
N ASN A 138 -28.89 42.01 -45.13
CA ASN A 138 -29.60 43.25 -44.84
C ASN A 138 -29.93 43.98 -46.18
N TRP A 139 -30.87 43.40 -46.95
CA TRP A 139 -31.30 43.96 -48.22
C TRP A 139 -32.28 45.15 -48.05
N GLY A 140 -32.94 45.28 -46.91
CA GLY A 140 -33.91 46.34 -46.64
C GLY A 140 -33.27 47.70 -46.70
N CYS A 141 -32.04 47.83 -46.17
CA CYS A 141 -31.28 49.08 -46.25
C CYS A 141 -30.84 49.41 -47.67
N LEU A 142 -30.52 48.42 -48.51
CA LEU A 142 -30.15 48.61 -49.89
C LEU A 142 -31.35 49.13 -50.69
N ILE A 143 -32.55 48.55 -50.51
CA ILE A 143 -33.80 48.98 -51.14
C ILE A 143 -34.11 50.46 -50.72
N LEU A 144 -33.96 50.77 -49.42
CA LEU A 144 -34.21 52.08 -48.94
C LEU A 144 -33.25 53.13 -49.57
N ILE A 145 -31.97 52.80 -49.69
CA ILE A 145 -30.96 53.66 -50.33
C ILE A 145 -31.25 53.86 -51.82
N LEU A 146 -31.64 52.80 -52.50
CA LEU A 146 -32.04 52.92 -53.91
C LEU A 146 -33.27 53.77 -54.09
N ILE A 147 -34.30 53.64 -53.25
CA ILE A 147 -35.48 54.49 -53.26
C ILE A 147 -35.08 55.95 -53.04
N MET A 148 -34.22 56.22 -52.00
CA MET A 148 -33.72 57.59 -51.72
C MET A 148 -32.90 58.09 -52.89
N ALA A 149 -32.04 57.30 -53.51
CA ALA A 149 -31.29 57.71 -54.72
C ALA A 149 -32.21 58.13 -55.87
N VAL A 150 -33.27 57.38 -56.14
CA VAL A 150 -34.25 57.68 -57.16
C VAL A 150 -35.04 58.95 -56.78
N LEU A 151 -35.47 59.10 -55.52
CA LEU A 151 -36.23 60.27 -55.08
C LEU A 151 -35.43 61.53 -55.14
N PHE A 152 -34.12 61.52 -54.94
CA PHE A 152 -33.29 62.72 -54.98
C PHE A 152 -32.68 62.98 -56.34
N THR A 153 -32.49 62.01 -57.21
CA THR A 153 -31.94 62.20 -58.57
C THR A 153 -33.01 62.54 -59.62
N LEU A 154 -34.20 61.92 -59.55
CA LEU A 154 -35.29 62.17 -60.46
C LEU A 154 -35.73 63.66 -60.51
N PRO A 155 -35.95 64.36 -59.40
CA PRO A 155 -36.32 65.73 -59.43
C PRO A 155 -35.25 66.68 -60.09
N ALA A 156 -33.96 66.31 -59.94
CA ALA A 156 -32.86 67.08 -60.52
C ALA A 156 -32.92 67.12 -62.06
N PHE A 157 -33.47 66.09 -62.72
CA PHE A 157 -33.69 66.05 -64.17
C PHE A 157 -34.92 66.88 -64.61
N PHE A 158 -35.88 67.12 -63.71
CA PHE A 158 -37.10 67.86 -64.02
C PHE A 158 -37.00 69.34 -63.71
N ILE A 159 -36.08 69.77 -62.84
CA ILE A 159 -35.91 71.17 -62.41
C ILE A 159 -35.14 71.98 -63.45
N SER A 160 -34.32 71.45 -64.30
CA SER A 160 -33.58 72.10 -65.36
C SER A 160 -33.65 71.32 -66.68
N PRO A 161 -34.75 71.31 -67.36
CA PRO A 161 -34.88 70.60 -68.64
C PRO A 161 -33.99 71.14 -69.74
N GLU A 162 -33.52 72.45 -69.63
CA GLU A 162 -32.66 73.10 -70.61
C GLU A 162 -31.15 72.79 -70.44
N ASP A 163 -30.73 72.19 -69.28
CA ASP A 163 -29.35 71.81 -69.01
C ASP A 163 -29.26 70.42 -68.37
N PRO A 164 -29.28 69.35 -69.16
CA PRO A 164 -29.20 67.98 -68.66
C PRO A 164 -27.87 67.66 -67.97
N GLY A 165 -26.85 68.53 -68.13
CA GLY A 165 -25.55 68.39 -67.52
C GLY A 165 -25.62 68.58 -66.00
N LEU A 166 -26.54 69.39 -65.47
CA LEU A 166 -26.73 69.60 -64.04
C LEU A 166 -27.26 68.34 -63.34
N GLY A 167 -28.17 67.57 -63.96
CA GLY A 167 -28.70 66.31 -63.47
C GLY A 167 -27.61 65.27 -63.38
N VAL A 168 -26.71 65.18 -64.35
CA VAL A 168 -25.58 64.32 -64.38
C VAL A 168 -24.57 64.65 -63.28
N ILE A 169 -24.27 65.89 -63.03
CA ILE A 169 -23.38 66.38 -61.97
C ILE A 169 -23.95 65.94 -60.56
N VAL A 170 -25.22 66.16 -60.35
CA VAL A 170 -25.89 65.78 -59.10
C VAL A 170 -25.86 64.29 -58.96
N ALA A 171 -26.12 63.49 -59.96
CA ALA A 171 -26.06 62.04 -59.91
C ALA A 171 -24.61 61.51 -59.54
N ILE A 172 -23.61 62.17 -60.17
CA ILE A 172 -22.19 61.80 -59.91
C ILE A 172 -21.80 62.15 -58.48
N LEU A 173 -22.28 63.22 -57.91
CA LEU A 173 -22.00 63.61 -56.52
C LEU A 173 -22.71 62.67 -55.51
N TRP A 174 -23.87 62.12 -55.88
CA TRP A 174 -24.59 61.21 -55.02
C TRP A 174 -23.99 59.74 -55.00
N ILE A 175 -23.29 59.31 -56.04
CA ILE A 175 -22.68 57.97 -56.08
C ILE A 175 -21.73 57.77 -54.92
N PRO A 176 -20.74 58.66 -54.63
CA PRO A 176 -19.85 58.44 -53.46
C PRO A 176 -20.60 58.46 -52.15
N PHE A 177 -21.64 59.32 -52.04
CA PHE A 177 -22.48 59.42 -50.84
C PHE A 177 -23.26 58.08 -50.62
N ILE A 178 -23.86 57.53 -51.66
CA ILE A 178 -24.58 56.27 -51.64
C ILE A 178 -23.63 55.15 -51.26
N LEU A 179 -22.40 55.08 -51.83
CA LEU A 179 -21.38 54.09 -51.52
C LEU A 179 -20.88 54.25 -50.10
N LEU A 180 -20.70 55.48 -49.59
CA LEU A 180 -20.31 55.74 -48.22
C LEU A 180 -21.40 55.31 -47.24
N MET A 181 -22.65 55.58 -47.53
CA MET A 181 -23.79 55.14 -46.71
C MET A 181 -23.96 53.67 -46.75
N ALA A 182 -23.79 53.01 -47.90
CA ALA A 182 -23.81 51.55 -48.03
C ALA A 182 -22.69 50.88 -47.19
N HIS A 183 -21.52 51.52 -47.19
CA HIS A 183 -20.39 50.99 -46.37
C HIS A 183 -20.64 51.20 -44.87
N LYS A 184 -21.14 52.41 -44.46
CA LYS A 184 -21.48 52.70 -43.06
C LYS A 184 -22.62 51.85 -42.51
N MET A 185 -23.56 51.41 -43.33
CA MET A 185 -24.73 50.63 -42.97
C MET A 185 -24.46 49.10 -43.08
N ASP A 186 -23.20 48.69 -43.29
CA ASP A 186 -22.82 47.30 -43.40
C ASP A 186 -23.70 46.46 -44.39
N ILE A 187 -24.09 47.12 -45.50
CA ILE A 187 -24.97 46.51 -46.50
C ILE A 187 -24.24 45.33 -47.18
N GLY A 188 -24.90 44.18 -47.22
CA GLY A 188 -24.32 42.94 -47.76
C GLY A 188 -23.56 42.09 -46.79
N LYS A 189 -23.27 42.55 -45.58
CA LYS A 189 -22.76 41.65 -44.55
C LYS A 189 -23.85 40.67 -44.13
N SER A 190 -23.47 39.40 -44.09
CA SER A 190 -24.37 38.33 -43.64
C SER A 190 -24.32 38.19 -42.13
N GLU A 191 -25.40 38.40 -41.46
CA GLU A 191 -25.57 38.02 -40.06
C GLU A 191 -26.10 36.58 -39.95
N THR A 192 -25.46 35.79 -39.09
CA THR A 192 -25.98 34.44 -38.77
C THR A 192 -27.01 34.58 -37.66
N LYS A 193 -28.28 34.39 -37.98
CA LYS A 193 -29.36 34.33 -36.99
C LYS A 193 -29.71 32.89 -36.68
N VAL A 194 -30.02 32.67 -35.42
CA VAL A 194 -30.37 31.33 -34.90
C VAL A 194 -31.88 31.34 -34.63
N ARG A 195 -32.57 30.35 -35.18
CA ARG A 195 -33.99 30.17 -34.94
C ARG A 195 -34.21 28.77 -34.41
N THR A 196 -34.89 28.65 -33.29
CA THR A 196 -35.36 27.38 -32.75
C THR A 196 -36.75 27.10 -33.29
N ARG A 197 -36.94 25.91 -33.89
CA ARG A 197 -38.25 25.44 -34.32
C ARG A 197 -38.60 24.10 -33.71
N LYS A 198 -39.86 23.87 -33.46
CA LYS A 198 -40.35 22.56 -33.05
C LYS A 198 -40.20 21.55 -34.22
N LEU A 199 -39.73 20.35 -33.88
CA LEU A 199 -39.61 19.27 -34.84
C LEU A 199 -41.01 18.72 -35.16
N THR A 200 -41.21 18.27 -36.40
CA THR A 200 -42.41 17.54 -36.81
C THR A 200 -42.35 16.12 -36.21
N GLN A 201 -43.55 15.49 -36.09
CA GLN A 201 -43.59 14.09 -35.57
C GLN A 201 -42.76 13.15 -36.42
N TYR A 202 -42.74 13.32 -37.72
CA TYR A 202 -41.91 12.52 -38.65
C TYR A 202 -40.41 12.66 -38.36
N GLU A 203 -39.92 13.86 -38.12
CA GLU A 203 -38.50 14.14 -37.76
C GLU A 203 -38.16 13.55 -36.41
N ILE A 204 -39.06 13.63 -35.43
CA ILE A 204 -38.90 13.01 -34.11
C ILE A 204 -38.79 11.49 -34.26
N ASP A 205 -39.62 10.88 -35.05
CA ASP A 205 -39.62 9.42 -35.24
C ASP A 205 -38.36 8.95 -35.99
N GLN A 206 -37.87 9.71 -36.96
CA GLN A 206 -36.58 9.44 -37.61
C GLN A 206 -35.44 9.50 -36.62
N LEU A 207 -35.36 10.58 -35.83
CA LEU A 207 -34.31 10.74 -34.80
C LEU A 207 -34.40 9.63 -33.74
N ARG A 208 -35.61 9.21 -33.39
CA ARG A 208 -35.83 8.08 -32.47
C ARG A 208 -35.29 6.77 -33.06
N GLN A 209 -35.54 6.50 -34.34
CA GLN A 209 -35.00 5.30 -34.97
C GLN A 209 -33.47 5.32 -35.08
N GLU A 210 -32.89 6.45 -35.41
CA GLU A 210 -31.44 6.62 -35.46
C GLU A 210 -30.79 6.46 -34.04
N ALA A 211 -31.38 7.10 -33.04
CA ALA A 211 -30.94 6.96 -31.66
C ALA A 211 -31.04 5.50 -31.18
N LEU A 212 -32.10 4.80 -31.54
CA LEU A 212 -32.30 3.39 -31.18
C LEU A 212 -31.27 2.47 -31.87
N LYS A 213 -30.99 2.67 -33.15
CA LYS A 213 -29.93 1.93 -33.87
C LYS A 213 -28.57 2.16 -33.24
N LYS A 214 -28.24 3.44 -32.92
CA LYS A 214 -26.98 3.80 -32.27
C LYS A 214 -26.89 3.21 -30.86
N TYR A 215 -27.99 3.22 -30.11
CA TYR A 215 -28.03 2.59 -28.79
C TYR A 215 -27.81 1.08 -28.86
N GLN A 216 -28.50 0.39 -29.82
CA GLN A 216 -28.32 -1.05 -30.02
C GLN A 216 -26.87 -1.42 -30.38
N TYR A 217 -26.27 -0.67 -31.29
CA TYR A 217 -24.85 -0.84 -31.64
C TYR A 217 -23.92 -0.66 -30.44
N ASN A 218 -24.13 0.41 -29.66
CA ASN A 218 -23.33 0.68 -28.45
C ASN A 218 -23.56 -0.41 -27.38
N LEU A 219 -24.78 -0.89 -27.24
CA LEU A 219 -25.13 -1.96 -26.31
C LEU A 219 -24.43 -3.29 -26.66
N GLU A 220 -24.35 -3.59 -27.92
CA GLU A 220 -23.66 -4.80 -28.42
C GLU A 220 -22.13 -4.68 -28.18
N ALA A 221 -21.56 -3.53 -28.52
CA ALA A 221 -20.16 -3.21 -28.22
C ALA A 221 -19.86 -3.29 -26.69
N TYR A 222 -20.76 -2.76 -25.87
CA TYR A 222 -20.67 -2.85 -24.41
C TYR A 222 -20.70 -4.29 -23.92
N ARG A 223 -21.63 -5.11 -24.44
CA ARG A 223 -21.71 -6.53 -24.06
C ARG A 223 -20.41 -7.28 -24.36
N LYS A 224 -19.82 -7.03 -25.52
CA LYS A 224 -18.54 -7.62 -25.89
C LYS A 224 -17.42 -7.19 -24.96
N LEU A 225 -17.31 -5.89 -24.69
CA LEU A 225 -16.32 -5.35 -23.76
C LEU A 225 -16.52 -5.87 -22.33
N ARG A 226 -17.78 -6.03 -21.89
CA ARG A 226 -18.10 -6.57 -20.57
C ARG A 226 -17.68 -8.02 -20.44
N THR A 227 -17.92 -8.85 -21.42
CA THR A 227 -17.48 -10.26 -21.42
C THR A 227 -15.96 -10.35 -21.37
N GLU A 228 -15.26 -9.50 -22.12
CA GLU A 228 -13.81 -9.43 -22.11
C GLU A 228 -13.27 -8.93 -20.75
N TYR A 229 -13.93 -7.94 -20.14
CA TYR A 229 -13.61 -7.44 -18.82
C TYR A 229 -13.78 -8.53 -17.75
N ASP A 230 -14.91 -9.23 -17.74
CA ASP A 230 -15.18 -10.29 -16.78
C ASP A 230 -14.15 -11.42 -16.88
N GLY A 231 -13.76 -11.80 -18.09
CA GLY A 231 -12.68 -12.77 -18.31
C GLY A 231 -11.35 -12.31 -17.76
N LYS A 232 -10.95 -11.06 -18.03
CA LYS A 232 -9.72 -10.46 -17.51
C LYS A 232 -9.75 -10.32 -15.98
N LYS A 233 -10.91 -10.02 -15.41
CA LYS A 233 -11.09 -9.92 -13.96
C LYS A 233 -10.93 -11.28 -13.25
N ILE A 234 -11.46 -12.34 -13.84
CA ILE A 234 -11.27 -13.71 -13.33
C ILE A 234 -9.78 -14.08 -13.35
N GLU A 235 -9.10 -13.82 -14.46
CA GLU A 235 -7.65 -14.08 -14.58
C GLU A 235 -6.84 -13.24 -13.60
N PHE A 236 -7.19 -11.97 -13.43
CA PHE A 236 -6.59 -11.06 -12.45
C PHE A 236 -6.70 -11.61 -11.03
N ASN A 237 -7.89 -12.00 -10.59
CA ASN A 237 -8.11 -12.55 -9.26
C ASN A 237 -7.31 -13.85 -9.04
N LYS A 238 -7.26 -14.74 -10.05
CA LYS A 238 -6.46 -15.95 -9.99
C LYS A 238 -4.96 -15.65 -9.84
N ARG A 239 -4.46 -14.61 -10.49
CA ARG A 239 -3.06 -14.17 -10.34
C ARG A 239 -2.81 -13.55 -8.97
N LEU A 240 -3.75 -12.77 -8.41
CA LEU A 240 -3.64 -12.23 -7.06
C LEU A 240 -3.50 -13.32 -6.00
N ASP A 241 -4.31 -14.39 -6.09
CA ASP A 241 -4.23 -15.52 -5.18
C ASP A 241 -2.87 -16.23 -5.27
N SER A 242 -2.34 -16.36 -6.48
CA SER A 242 -1.01 -16.94 -6.70
C SER A 242 0.09 -16.05 -6.14
N GLN A 243 -0.04 -14.72 -6.27
CA GLN A 243 0.89 -13.75 -5.70
C GLN A 243 0.89 -13.78 -4.17
N ALA A 244 -0.27 -13.87 -3.54
CA ALA A 244 -0.36 -13.95 -2.09
C ALA A 244 0.44 -15.14 -1.53
N LYS A 245 0.32 -16.31 -2.17
CA LYS A 245 1.09 -17.51 -1.81
C LYS A 245 2.60 -17.34 -2.01
N LEU A 246 3.01 -16.66 -3.08
CA LEU A 246 4.43 -16.37 -3.33
C LEU A 246 4.99 -15.37 -2.32
N LEU A 247 4.23 -14.33 -2.00
CA LEU A 247 4.62 -13.34 -1.00
C LEU A 247 4.81 -13.97 0.38
N ASP A 248 3.93 -14.90 0.77
CA ASP A 248 4.07 -15.66 2.02
C ASP A 248 5.37 -16.45 2.04
N ARG A 249 5.66 -17.19 0.97
CA ARG A 249 6.90 -17.97 0.85
C ARG A 249 8.15 -17.10 0.89
N HIS A 250 8.17 -15.99 0.14
CA HIS A 250 9.30 -15.05 0.15
C HIS A 250 9.44 -14.34 1.49
N SER A 251 8.33 -14.04 2.14
CA SER A 251 8.29 -13.46 3.47
C SER A 251 9.06 -14.32 4.48
N ASN A 252 8.78 -15.63 4.50
CA ASN A 252 9.45 -16.56 5.42
C ASN A 252 10.96 -16.63 5.14
N LEU A 253 11.37 -16.66 3.87
CA LEU A 253 12.78 -16.63 3.49
C LEU A 253 13.49 -15.33 3.92
N ILE A 254 12.82 -14.18 3.83
CA ILE A 254 13.36 -12.90 4.28
C ILE A 254 13.56 -12.90 5.80
N VAL A 255 12.56 -13.35 6.56
CA VAL A 255 12.65 -13.43 8.03
C VAL A 255 13.78 -14.36 8.44
N SER A 256 13.87 -15.56 7.86
CA SER A 256 14.97 -16.50 8.10
C SER A 256 16.34 -15.88 7.77
N SER A 257 16.45 -15.09 6.69
CA SER A 257 17.71 -14.41 6.35
C SER A 257 18.12 -13.33 7.35
N ILE A 258 17.14 -12.66 7.97
CA ILE A 258 17.39 -11.69 9.05
C ILE A 258 17.96 -12.41 10.27
N PHE A 259 17.37 -13.51 10.66
CA PHE A 259 17.86 -14.29 11.81
C PHE A 259 19.29 -14.83 11.61
N LYS A 260 19.65 -15.22 10.39
CA LYS A 260 21.03 -15.61 10.07
C LYS A 260 22.03 -14.46 10.29
N ARG A 261 21.64 -13.21 10.05
CA ARG A 261 22.50 -12.04 10.32
C ARG A 261 22.66 -11.74 11.80
N CYS A 262 21.67 -12.09 12.61
CA CYS A 262 21.72 -11.92 14.07
C CYS A 262 22.76 -12.81 14.77
N LEU A 263 23.34 -13.78 14.07
CA LEU A 263 24.42 -14.66 14.60
C LEU A 263 25.73 -13.92 14.92
N ILE A 264 25.95 -12.74 14.38
CA ILE A 264 27.26 -12.06 14.51
C ILE A 264 27.64 -11.89 15.98
N THR A 265 26.69 -11.54 16.83
CA THR A 265 26.92 -11.33 18.26
C THR A 265 26.98 -12.62 19.07
N TYR A 266 26.42 -13.73 18.55
CA TYR A 266 26.52 -15.02 19.23
C TYR A 266 27.96 -15.50 19.41
N HIS A 267 28.85 -15.20 18.45
CA HIS A 267 30.26 -15.56 18.53
C HIS A 267 31.05 -14.81 19.62
N GLN A 268 30.43 -13.80 20.23
CA GLN A 268 31.00 -13.05 21.33
C GLN A 268 30.70 -13.68 22.70
N ILE A 269 29.84 -14.69 22.75
CA ILE A 269 29.49 -15.39 23.99
C ILE A 269 30.69 -16.19 24.50
N GLN A 270 30.94 -16.12 25.78
CA GLN A 270 32.04 -16.81 26.45
C GLN A 270 31.52 -17.74 27.54
N ASP A 271 32.35 -18.66 27.96
CA ASP A 271 32.07 -19.49 29.14
C ASP A 271 32.21 -18.64 30.41
N ASN A 272 31.23 -18.75 31.29
CA ASN A 272 31.30 -18.11 32.60
C ASN A 272 32.01 -19.03 33.60
N ASN A 273 33.27 -18.75 33.90
CA ASN A 273 34.06 -19.53 34.83
C ASN A 273 33.62 -19.38 36.31
N LYS A 274 32.71 -18.45 36.57
CA LYS A 274 32.13 -18.20 37.89
C LYS A 274 30.61 -18.00 37.74
N PRO A 275 29.89 -19.07 37.39
CA PRO A 275 28.44 -18.93 37.19
C PRO A 275 27.79 -18.52 38.54
N PRO A 276 26.70 -17.71 38.46
CA PRO A 276 25.89 -17.42 39.61
C PRO A 276 25.26 -18.71 40.18
N GLN A 277 24.83 -18.62 41.43
CA GLN A 277 24.05 -19.71 42.02
C GLN A 277 22.71 -19.80 41.30
N ARG A 278 22.36 -20.99 40.82
CA ARG A 278 21.13 -21.20 40.08
C ARG A 278 19.91 -21.19 40.98
N GLY A 279 18.82 -20.63 40.43
CA GLY A 279 17.51 -20.77 41.03
C GLY A 279 16.99 -22.20 40.98
N ALA A 280 16.04 -22.53 41.83
CA ALA A 280 15.55 -23.90 41.96
C ALA A 280 14.86 -24.42 40.68
N PHE A 281 14.18 -23.53 39.96
CA PHE A 281 13.41 -23.91 38.76
C PHE A 281 14.21 -23.81 37.47
N GLU A 282 15.39 -23.19 37.45
CA GLU A 282 16.27 -23.13 36.29
C GLU A 282 16.64 -24.54 35.80
N ASN A 283 16.97 -25.45 36.72
CA ASN A 283 17.27 -26.83 36.37
C ASN A 283 16.09 -27.55 35.75
N ASN A 284 14.86 -27.29 36.20
CA ASN A 284 13.65 -27.90 35.64
C ASN A 284 13.46 -27.54 34.17
N LEU A 285 13.56 -26.24 33.85
CA LEU A 285 13.46 -25.76 32.48
C LEU A 285 14.67 -26.25 31.66
N PHE A 286 15.89 -26.20 32.22
CA PHE A 286 17.09 -26.69 31.54
C PHE A 286 16.95 -28.15 31.10
N TYR A 287 16.57 -29.07 32.00
CA TYR A 287 16.43 -30.47 31.63
C TYR A 287 15.26 -30.70 30.64
N ALA A 288 14.17 -29.97 30.75
CA ALA A 288 13.09 -30.06 29.83
C ALA A 288 13.51 -29.60 28.41
N LEU A 289 14.24 -28.51 28.30
CA LEU A 289 14.78 -28.00 27.03
C LEU A 289 15.91 -28.89 26.48
N MET A 290 16.76 -29.45 27.34
CA MET A 290 17.80 -30.40 26.92
C MET A 290 17.21 -31.67 26.30
N LYS A 291 16.07 -32.14 26.78
CA LYS A 291 15.37 -33.28 26.20
C LYS A 291 14.91 -33.01 24.76
N GLU A 292 14.46 -31.79 24.48
CA GLU A 292 13.95 -31.39 23.18
C GLU A 292 15.06 -30.83 22.25
N PHE A 293 16.05 -30.13 22.82
CA PHE A 293 17.05 -29.33 22.10
C PHE A 293 18.47 -29.54 22.65
N SER A 294 18.91 -30.76 22.83
CA SER A 294 20.18 -31.10 23.50
C SER A 294 21.40 -30.35 22.96
N SER A 295 21.49 -30.10 21.66
CA SER A 295 22.61 -29.41 21.03
C SER A 295 22.50 -27.87 21.09
N TYR A 296 21.33 -27.36 21.42
CA TYR A 296 21.02 -25.93 21.37
C TYR A 296 21.09 -25.27 22.74
N THR A 297 20.74 -26.00 23.80
CA THR A 297 20.62 -25.47 25.14
C THR A 297 22.00 -25.41 25.83
N LYS A 298 22.35 -24.22 26.32
CA LYS A 298 23.63 -23.95 27.00
C LYS A 298 23.38 -23.17 28.27
N ILE A 299 24.23 -23.42 29.24
CA ILE A 299 24.25 -22.73 30.54
C ILE A 299 25.65 -22.20 30.80
N ASP A 300 25.78 -21.42 31.86
CA ASP A 300 27.05 -20.86 32.31
C ASP A 300 27.75 -20.05 31.21
N LYS A 301 26.97 -19.22 30.53
CA LYS A 301 27.44 -18.33 29.48
C LYS A 301 27.44 -16.87 29.95
N ILE A 302 28.30 -16.06 29.37
CA ILE A 302 28.39 -14.62 29.60
C ILE A 302 28.46 -13.87 28.28
N LEU A 303 27.71 -12.79 28.16
CA LEU A 303 27.77 -11.84 27.06
C LEU A 303 27.90 -10.43 27.59
N GLY A 304 29.08 -9.80 27.39
CA GLY A 304 29.37 -8.51 28.00
C GLY A 304 29.29 -8.57 29.52
N PRO A 305 28.50 -7.71 30.19
CA PRO A 305 28.36 -7.71 31.64
C PRO A 305 27.30 -8.70 32.17
N TYR A 306 26.58 -9.41 31.30
CA TYR A 306 25.42 -10.20 31.69
C TYR A 306 25.63 -11.70 31.50
N SER A 307 25.09 -12.48 32.42
CA SER A 307 25.08 -13.93 32.40
C SER A 307 23.63 -14.42 32.28
N PRO A 308 23.21 -14.94 31.10
CA PRO A 308 21.91 -15.59 30.95
C PRO A 308 21.75 -16.83 31.85
N ASP A 309 20.53 -17.07 32.36
CA ASP A 309 20.24 -18.36 33.03
C ASP A 309 20.39 -19.51 32.05
N LEU A 310 19.81 -19.35 30.86
CA LEU A 310 19.92 -20.32 29.76
C LEU A 310 20.14 -19.58 28.44
N VAL A 311 21.00 -20.15 27.59
CA VAL A 311 21.16 -19.70 26.20
C VAL A 311 20.68 -20.81 25.26
N LEU A 312 19.81 -20.45 24.34
CA LEU A 312 19.37 -21.35 23.30
C LEU A 312 19.87 -20.88 21.93
N SER A 313 20.67 -21.73 21.25
CA SER A 313 21.15 -21.41 19.90
C SER A 313 21.61 -22.66 19.18
N ASN A 314 21.16 -22.84 17.94
CA ASN A 314 21.64 -23.86 17.03
C ASN A 314 22.98 -23.52 16.35
N GLY A 315 23.55 -22.35 16.63
CA GLY A 315 24.78 -21.86 15.99
C GLY A 315 24.61 -21.43 14.53
N CYS A 316 23.38 -21.44 14.00
CA CYS A 316 23.06 -21.08 12.62
C CYS A 316 22.04 -19.92 12.49
N SER A 317 21.43 -19.51 13.59
CA SER A 317 20.41 -18.47 13.64
C SER A 317 20.45 -17.68 14.95
N CYS A 318 19.55 -16.70 15.06
CA CYS A 318 19.45 -15.81 16.21
C CYS A 318 19.40 -16.55 17.55
N PRO A 319 20.24 -16.19 18.51
CA PRO A 319 20.22 -16.78 19.85
C PRO A 319 19.08 -16.22 20.71
N ILE A 320 18.70 -17.01 21.74
CA ILE A 320 17.69 -16.65 22.72
C ILE A 320 18.34 -16.59 24.11
N ASP A 321 18.18 -15.46 24.79
CA ASP A 321 18.44 -15.26 26.21
C ASP A 321 17.18 -15.70 26.97
N ILE A 322 17.26 -16.73 27.79
CA ILE A 322 16.13 -17.22 28.60
C ILE A 322 16.44 -16.95 30.06
N GLU A 323 15.51 -16.28 30.73
CA GLU A 323 15.59 -15.88 32.11
C GLU A 323 14.43 -16.48 32.91
N ILE A 324 14.71 -16.90 34.13
CA ILE A 324 13.73 -17.37 35.09
C ILE A 324 13.70 -16.38 36.26
N ASP A 325 12.68 -15.55 36.28
CA ASP A 325 12.55 -14.47 37.25
C ASP A 325 11.97 -14.95 38.56
N GLU A 326 12.62 -14.58 39.65
CA GLU A 326 12.13 -14.73 41.00
C GLU A 326 11.77 -13.37 41.62
N PRO A 327 10.78 -13.29 42.53
CA PRO A 327 10.38 -12.01 43.11
C PRO A 327 11.41 -11.42 44.06
N TYR A 328 12.22 -12.27 44.68
CA TYR A 328 13.26 -11.86 45.63
C TYR A 328 14.39 -12.91 45.69
N ASP A 329 15.58 -12.45 46.01
CA ASP A 329 16.72 -13.33 46.32
C ASP A 329 16.48 -14.18 47.56
N PHE A 330 16.68 -15.47 47.43
CA PHE A 330 16.30 -16.43 48.50
C PHE A 330 17.08 -16.23 49.79
N GLN A 331 18.36 -15.87 49.71
CA GLN A 331 19.22 -15.72 50.87
C GLN A 331 19.08 -14.34 51.55
N THR A 332 19.14 -13.30 50.76
CA THR A 332 19.16 -11.93 51.28
C THR A 332 17.75 -11.36 51.49
N LYS A 333 16.72 -12.00 50.96
CA LYS A 333 15.31 -11.53 50.93
C LYS A 333 15.13 -10.17 50.25
N LYS A 334 16.14 -9.73 49.48
CA LYS A 334 16.08 -8.49 48.73
C LYS A 334 15.22 -8.67 47.48
N GLU A 335 14.39 -7.67 47.18
CA GLU A 335 13.54 -7.66 45.99
C GLU A 335 14.40 -7.67 44.71
N ILE A 336 14.08 -8.53 43.75
CA ILE A 336 14.68 -8.63 42.43
C ILE A 336 13.58 -8.79 41.39
N HIS A 337 13.87 -8.63 40.12
CA HIS A 337 12.98 -8.87 38.97
C HIS A 337 11.60 -8.23 39.05
N TYR A 338 11.48 -7.05 39.68
CA TYR A 338 10.24 -6.27 39.67
C TYR A 338 10.24 -5.22 38.53
N ILE A 339 9.08 -4.70 38.16
CA ILE A 339 8.96 -3.62 37.18
C ILE A 339 9.74 -2.39 37.65
N GLY A 340 10.69 -1.92 36.82
CA GLY A 340 11.57 -0.78 37.15
C GLY A 340 12.86 -1.17 37.89
N CYS A 341 13.21 -2.46 38.00
CA CYS A 341 14.56 -2.90 38.38
C CYS A 341 15.54 -2.78 37.20
N GLY A 342 16.76 -3.26 37.33
CA GLY A 342 17.79 -3.18 36.27
C GLY A 342 17.58 -4.11 35.08
N ASP A 343 16.52 -4.90 35.06
CA ASP A 343 16.23 -5.89 34.00
C ASP A 343 15.95 -5.22 32.65
N GLU A 344 15.37 -4.02 32.65
CA GLU A 344 15.09 -3.28 31.43
C GLU A 344 16.37 -2.90 30.68
N GLU A 345 17.46 -2.56 31.39
CA GLU A 345 18.76 -2.28 30.78
C GLU A 345 19.38 -3.55 30.20
N ARG A 346 19.29 -4.65 30.95
CA ARG A 346 19.73 -5.98 30.50
C ARG A 346 18.96 -6.41 29.24
N ASN A 347 17.65 -6.36 29.27
CA ASN A 347 16.81 -6.69 28.14
C ASN A 347 17.17 -5.87 26.90
N LYS A 348 17.35 -4.55 27.08
CA LYS A 348 17.78 -3.64 26.03
C LYS A 348 19.13 -4.02 25.44
N PHE A 349 20.09 -4.42 26.29
CA PHE A 349 21.40 -4.89 25.84
C PHE A 349 21.29 -6.11 24.91
N PHE A 350 20.56 -7.16 25.30
CA PHE A 350 20.39 -8.34 24.47
C PHE A 350 19.65 -8.04 23.17
N VAL A 351 18.55 -7.29 23.21
CA VAL A 351 17.78 -6.89 22.04
C VAL A 351 18.62 -6.05 21.06
N GLN A 352 19.47 -5.15 21.56
CA GLN A 352 20.37 -4.33 20.72
C GLN A 352 21.51 -5.15 20.11
N ASN A 353 21.89 -6.24 20.74
CA ASN A 353 22.84 -7.22 20.20
C ASN A 353 22.18 -8.31 19.36
N ASP A 354 20.94 -8.08 18.92
CA ASP A 354 20.17 -8.94 18.04
C ASP A 354 19.84 -10.32 18.61
N TRP A 355 19.64 -10.39 19.93
CA TRP A 355 19.15 -11.58 20.62
C TRP A 355 17.65 -11.47 20.87
N PHE A 356 16.97 -12.61 20.91
CA PHE A 356 15.68 -12.72 21.59
C PHE A 356 15.89 -12.71 23.09
N VAL A 357 14.93 -12.14 23.82
CA VAL A 357 14.83 -12.27 25.27
C VAL A 357 13.51 -12.93 25.59
N LEU A 358 13.56 -13.97 26.41
CA LEU A 358 12.38 -14.71 26.86
C LEU A 358 12.48 -14.84 28.39
N ARG A 359 11.55 -14.24 29.11
CA ARG A 359 11.53 -14.28 30.58
C ARG A 359 10.28 -14.98 31.07
N PHE A 360 10.45 -15.97 31.91
CA PHE A 360 9.40 -16.67 32.63
C PHE A 360 9.49 -16.33 34.12
N SER A 361 8.37 -16.35 34.82
CA SER A 361 8.42 -16.37 36.29
C SER A 361 8.74 -17.79 36.78
N GLU A 362 9.29 -17.88 37.99
CA GLU A 362 9.47 -19.20 38.67
C GLU A 362 8.13 -19.94 38.82
N ASN A 363 7.03 -19.20 38.99
CA ASN A 363 5.69 -19.75 39.12
C ASN A 363 5.19 -20.41 37.81
N GLN A 364 5.50 -19.79 36.66
CA GLN A 364 5.18 -20.39 35.34
C GLN A 364 5.97 -21.67 35.12
N ILE A 365 7.28 -21.70 35.47
CA ILE A 365 8.09 -22.93 35.33
C ILE A 365 7.57 -24.02 36.26
N LYS A 366 7.12 -23.66 37.45
CA LYS A 366 6.55 -24.64 38.40
C LYS A 366 5.24 -25.23 37.88
N ASN A 367 4.32 -24.44 37.42
CA ASN A 367 2.94 -24.86 37.18
C ASN A 367 2.62 -25.11 35.71
N HIS A 368 3.44 -24.59 34.76
CA HIS A 368 3.19 -24.54 33.31
C HIS A 368 4.46 -24.85 32.50
N LEU A 369 5.29 -25.83 33.01
CA LEU A 369 6.57 -26.14 32.37
C LEU A 369 6.40 -26.58 30.92
N SER A 370 5.36 -27.39 30.60
CA SER A 370 5.11 -27.85 29.23
C SER A 370 4.79 -26.71 28.29
N GLU A 371 3.93 -25.77 28.74
CA GLU A 371 3.54 -24.61 27.97
C GLU A 371 4.72 -23.64 27.75
N CYS A 372 5.60 -23.49 28.76
CA CYS A 372 6.85 -22.73 28.62
C CYS A 372 7.77 -23.38 27.56
N VAL A 373 7.90 -24.69 27.56
CA VAL A 373 8.68 -25.44 26.55
C VAL A 373 8.04 -25.27 25.16
N ASP A 374 6.71 -25.32 25.04
CA ASP A 374 6.01 -25.15 23.75
C ASP A 374 6.16 -23.73 23.20
N ILE A 375 6.19 -22.71 24.03
CA ILE A 375 6.57 -21.33 23.60
C ILE A 375 7.96 -21.33 23.00
N VAL A 376 8.94 -21.98 23.66
CA VAL A 376 10.32 -22.06 23.16
C VAL A 376 10.37 -22.82 21.83
N LYS A 377 9.65 -23.96 21.70
CA LYS A 377 9.56 -24.71 20.45
C LYS A 377 9.02 -23.87 19.29
N ALA A 378 7.92 -23.16 19.53
CA ALA A 378 7.29 -22.30 18.54
C ALA A 378 8.23 -21.15 18.15
N LEU A 379 8.95 -20.57 19.13
CA LEU A 379 9.92 -19.49 18.88
C LEU A 379 11.11 -19.98 18.05
N ILE A 380 11.68 -21.15 18.36
CA ILE A 380 12.76 -21.76 17.56
C ILE A 380 12.28 -22.03 16.13
N HIS A 381 11.11 -22.61 15.97
CA HIS A 381 10.56 -22.86 14.62
C HIS A 381 10.38 -21.56 13.83
N PHE A 382 9.88 -20.50 14.47
CA PHE A 382 9.80 -19.18 13.86
C PHE A 382 11.20 -18.65 13.46
N ILE A 383 12.20 -18.80 14.32
CA ILE A 383 13.57 -18.36 14.03
C ILE A 383 14.18 -19.13 12.85
N GLU A 384 13.99 -20.44 12.79
CA GLU A 384 14.58 -21.28 11.76
C GLU A 384 13.90 -21.16 10.41
N CYS A 385 12.57 -21.15 10.39
CA CYS A 385 11.76 -21.22 9.18
C CYS A 385 11.21 -19.86 8.73
N GLY A 386 11.25 -18.82 9.59
CA GLY A 386 10.59 -17.55 9.34
C GLY A 386 9.06 -17.63 9.34
N ASP A 387 8.48 -18.73 9.83
CA ASP A 387 7.04 -18.98 9.82
C ASP A 387 6.34 -18.20 10.93
N THR A 388 5.75 -17.07 10.53
CA THR A 388 5.02 -16.18 11.44
C THR A 388 3.72 -16.78 12.00
N SER A 389 3.22 -17.90 11.44
CA SER A 389 2.05 -18.58 12.00
C SER A 389 2.33 -19.13 13.42
N LYS A 390 3.60 -19.40 13.74
CA LYS A 390 4.05 -19.82 15.08
C LYS A 390 3.87 -18.73 16.14
N LEU A 391 3.84 -17.48 15.75
CA LEU A 391 3.54 -16.37 16.66
C LEU A 391 2.09 -16.42 17.18
N ASN A 392 1.13 -16.89 16.38
CA ASN A 392 -0.24 -17.11 16.84
C ASN A 392 -0.34 -18.26 17.84
N GLU A 393 0.45 -19.30 17.65
CA GLU A 393 0.58 -20.42 18.59
C GLU A 393 1.11 -19.93 19.94
N ILE A 394 2.17 -19.11 19.92
CA ILE A 394 2.72 -18.47 21.12
C ILE A 394 1.66 -17.60 21.80
N GLU A 395 0.94 -16.75 21.05
CA GLU A 395 -0.13 -15.90 21.61
C GLU A 395 -1.20 -16.73 22.32
N GLY A 396 -1.62 -17.84 21.70
CA GLY A 396 -2.60 -18.77 22.29
C GLY A 396 -2.13 -19.40 23.60
N ILE A 397 -0.86 -19.77 23.70
CA ILE A 397 -0.28 -20.32 24.95
C ILE A 397 -0.15 -19.22 26.02
N ILE A 398 0.34 -18.04 25.64
CA ILE A 398 0.49 -16.89 26.58
C ILE A 398 -0.84 -16.56 27.26
N VAL A 399 -1.95 -16.54 26.53
CA VAL A 399 -3.28 -16.24 27.09
C VAL A 399 -3.63 -17.20 28.22
N GLN A 400 -3.15 -18.44 28.19
CA GLN A 400 -3.44 -19.46 29.19
C GLN A 400 -2.58 -19.35 30.45
N ILE A 401 -1.32 -18.92 30.29
CA ILE A 401 -0.33 -18.95 31.39
C ILE A 401 0.13 -17.56 31.84
N GLN A 402 -0.39 -16.48 31.23
CA GLN A 402 0.05 -15.12 31.55
C GLN A 402 -0.21 -14.75 33.01
N GLU A 403 0.75 -14.09 33.65
CA GLU A 403 0.60 -13.53 34.96
C GLU A 403 1.27 -12.14 35.05
N PRO A 404 0.75 -11.22 35.89
CA PRO A 404 1.34 -9.91 36.05
C PRO A 404 2.77 -9.96 36.56
N ARG A 405 3.66 -9.14 36.01
CA ARG A 405 4.98 -8.94 36.63
C ARG A 405 4.84 -8.26 37.98
N TRP A 406 5.77 -8.57 38.85
CA TRP A 406 5.72 -8.05 40.21
C TRP A 406 6.00 -6.54 40.27
N SER A 407 5.28 -5.82 41.10
CA SER A 407 5.73 -4.51 41.56
C SER A 407 6.79 -4.71 42.69
N LYS A 408 7.56 -3.67 43.02
CA LYS A 408 8.53 -3.72 44.08
C LYS A 408 7.86 -4.06 45.43
N GLU A 409 6.70 -3.46 45.70
CA GLU A 409 5.90 -3.72 46.91
C GLU A 409 5.44 -5.16 46.97
N LYS A 410 4.99 -5.72 45.87
CA LYS A 410 4.55 -7.12 45.80
C LYS A 410 5.73 -8.07 46.07
N SER A 411 6.89 -7.83 45.43
CA SER A 411 8.10 -8.61 45.67
C SER A 411 8.51 -8.58 47.12
N ARG A 412 8.45 -7.40 47.74
CA ARG A 412 8.76 -7.22 49.20
C ARG A 412 7.78 -8.00 50.07
N MET A 413 6.49 -7.94 49.78
CA MET A 413 5.49 -8.72 50.55
C MET A 413 5.75 -10.20 50.43
N LEU A 414 6.02 -10.72 49.22
CA LEU A 414 6.37 -12.11 48.99
C LEU A 414 7.62 -12.56 49.77
N ALA A 415 8.62 -11.66 49.87
CA ALA A 415 9.81 -11.92 50.66
C ALA A 415 9.50 -12.04 52.18
N ILE A 416 8.69 -11.11 52.73
CA ILE A 416 8.25 -11.13 54.12
C ILE A 416 7.48 -12.39 54.43
N GLU A 417 6.58 -12.83 53.50
CA GLU A 417 5.77 -14.02 53.66
C GLU A 417 6.54 -15.32 53.45
N ASN A 418 7.82 -15.25 53.13
CA ASN A 418 8.65 -16.40 52.75
C ASN A 418 7.99 -17.26 51.66
N TYR A 419 7.40 -16.59 50.67
CA TYR A 419 6.63 -17.23 49.59
C TYR A 419 7.39 -18.38 48.93
N ARG A 420 8.64 -18.16 48.55
CA ARG A 420 9.48 -19.19 47.91
C ARG A 420 9.70 -20.41 48.77
N THR A 421 9.84 -20.25 50.10
CA THR A 421 10.02 -21.39 51.06
C THR A 421 8.78 -22.31 51.06
N ARG A 422 7.59 -21.77 50.75
CA ARG A 422 6.34 -22.54 50.65
C ARG A 422 6.18 -23.19 49.28
N GLN A 423 6.95 -22.80 48.31
CA GLN A 423 6.92 -23.35 46.95
C GLN A 423 7.80 -24.59 46.79
N TYR A 424 8.79 -24.74 47.65
CA TYR A 424 9.65 -25.91 47.74
C TYR A 424 9.15 -26.83 48.86
#